data_1c7189fa126cdbb823d1bd035f787854
#
_entry.id   1c7189fa126cdbb823d1bd035f787854
#
_cell.length_a   1.000
_cell.length_b   1.000
_cell.length_c   1.000
_cell.angle_alpha   90.00
_cell.angle_beta   90.00
_cell.angle_gamma   90.00
#
_symmetry.space_group_name_H-M   'P 1'
#
loop_
_entity.id
_entity.type
_entity.pdbx_description
1 polymer ?
#
loop_
_entity_poly.entity_id
_entity_poly.type
_entity_poly.pdbx_seq_one_letter_code
_entity_poly.pdbx_strand_id
1 'polypeptide(L)'
;MAQTSIMPSVPSSERLERLVVAASSLLTEVSLEGVLQRVVEVAAAVIGARFAAIGVLGPDGRLLESFTTHGIDPEQRALIGPPPRGHGILGLVIREAKPIRLPDLTLHPDSYGFPPHHPPMHSFLGVPILGKRGVFGNLYLTEKLGGEVFTEEDEHIAVLLAANTAAAVENARLHEESARLLEEVQQLHRARERFFAMVNHELRNSLAAVHGWAEMMVRKKDPATVPKAAFEVLDSARQAVGLINDLLDLSRLDEDRLRPIIRATEAGSMARRALARVTPAAEAKRVLLQLDVAPDLPSCDTDASRVEQILINLLGNAIHHAPEGSTVTLEVTAQEPMVIYTLEDEGSGIEESEIERIFDIYVTKAEGEGHGTGLGLPLSRRLARLMGGELHAFARPGRGGCFVLELPATPGT
;
A
#
# COMPACT_ATOMS: atom_id res chain seq x y z
N MET A 1 -17.65 -65.70 8.66
CA MET A 1 -17.34 -65.20 9.99
C MET A 1 -16.19 -64.19 9.87
N ALA A 2 -16.50 -62.91 9.78
CA ALA A 2 -15.51 -61.86 9.77
C ALA A 2 -15.35 -61.36 11.22
N GLN A 3 -14.15 -61.54 11.78
CA GLN A 3 -13.80 -61.03 13.09
C GLN A 3 -13.70 -59.50 13.00
N THR A 4 -14.68 -58.80 13.56
CA THR A 4 -14.63 -57.37 13.81
C THR A 4 -13.61 -57.14 14.94
N SER A 5 -12.43 -56.69 14.59
CA SER A 5 -11.38 -56.28 15.54
C SER A 5 -11.85 -55.01 16.24
N ILE A 6 -12.34 -55.13 17.47
CA ILE A 6 -12.62 -53.98 18.36
C ILE A 6 -11.29 -53.43 18.80
N MET A 7 -10.90 -52.25 18.24
CA MET A 7 -9.77 -51.51 18.75
C MET A 7 -10.06 -51.08 20.20
N PRO A 8 -9.15 -51.31 21.17
CA PRO A 8 -9.36 -50.90 22.57
C PRO A 8 -9.47 -49.36 22.65
N SER A 9 -10.47 -48.90 23.43
CA SER A 9 -10.62 -47.50 23.77
C SER A 9 -9.37 -47.00 24.50
N VAL A 10 -8.73 -45.96 23.97
CA VAL A 10 -7.55 -45.35 24.58
C VAL A 10 -7.95 -44.76 25.94
N PRO A 11 -7.19 -45.02 27.04
CA PRO A 11 -7.48 -44.48 28.37
C PRO A 11 -7.52 -42.94 28.38
N SER A 12 -8.37 -42.32 29.20
CA SER A 12 -8.57 -40.86 29.26
C SER A 12 -7.27 -40.07 29.52
N SER A 13 -6.33 -40.62 30.29
CA SER A 13 -5.01 -40.02 30.54
C SER A 13 -4.15 -39.96 29.30
N GLU A 14 -4.15 -40.97 28.46
CA GLU A 14 -3.36 -41.00 27.22
C GLU A 14 -3.92 -40.02 26.16
N ARG A 15 -5.24 -39.81 26.12
CA ARG A 15 -5.89 -38.81 25.27
C ARG A 15 -5.52 -37.42 25.72
N LEU A 16 -5.44 -37.14 27.02
CA LEU A 16 -5.04 -35.83 27.57
C LEU A 16 -3.57 -35.54 27.29
N GLU A 17 -2.68 -36.51 27.42
CA GLU A 17 -1.28 -36.38 27.06
C GLU A 17 -1.12 -36.06 25.57
N ARG A 18 -1.82 -36.74 24.68
CA ARG A 18 -1.84 -36.44 23.24
C ARG A 18 -2.38 -35.07 22.96
N LEU A 19 -3.37 -34.58 23.70
CA LEU A 19 -3.90 -33.22 23.57
C LEU A 19 -2.85 -32.17 23.96
N VAL A 20 -2.11 -32.40 25.06
CA VAL A 20 -1.05 -31.44 25.52
C VAL A 20 0.10 -31.36 24.49
N VAL A 21 0.54 -32.50 23.98
CA VAL A 21 1.60 -32.53 22.93
C VAL A 21 1.10 -31.82 21.67
N ALA A 22 -0.15 -32.09 21.29
CA ALA A 22 -0.76 -31.47 20.12
C ALA A 22 -0.95 -29.95 20.29
N ALA A 23 -1.44 -29.50 21.44
CA ALA A 23 -1.56 -28.07 21.75
C ALA A 23 -0.21 -27.35 21.68
N SER A 24 0.86 -28.00 22.17
CA SER A 24 2.21 -27.45 22.05
C SER A 24 2.67 -27.32 20.59
N SER A 25 2.32 -28.29 19.74
CA SER A 25 2.67 -28.22 18.30
C SER A 25 1.90 -27.12 17.54
N LEU A 26 0.70 -26.73 17.97
CA LEU A 26 -0.05 -25.62 17.38
C LEU A 26 0.63 -24.26 17.63
N LEU A 27 1.30 -24.12 18.76
CA LEU A 27 1.97 -22.85 19.12
C LEU A 27 3.30 -22.63 18.35
N THR A 28 3.82 -23.66 17.70
CA THR A 28 5.05 -23.56 16.88
C THR A 28 4.79 -23.22 15.43
N GLU A 29 3.53 -23.33 14.98
CA GLU A 29 3.14 -22.93 13.63
C GLU A 29 3.06 -21.41 13.53
N VAL A 30 3.67 -20.87 12.47
CA VAL A 30 3.80 -19.41 12.26
C VAL A 30 2.76 -18.88 11.27
N SER A 31 2.23 -19.74 10.39
CA SER A 31 1.23 -19.35 9.41
C SER A 31 -0.18 -19.75 9.85
N LEU A 32 -1.17 -18.93 9.51
CA LEU A 32 -2.57 -19.24 9.77
C LEU A 32 -2.99 -20.58 9.12
N GLU A 33 -2.61 -20.79 7.86
CA GLU A 33 -2.94 -22.01 7.13
C GLU A 33 -2.34 -23.26 7.80
N GLY A 34 -1.09 -23.21 8.24
CA GLY A 34 -0.42 -24.28 8.98
C GLY A 34 -1.11 -24.59 10.29
N VAL A 35 -1.52 -23.57 11.07
CA VAL A 35 -2.30 -23.77 12.30
C VAL A 35 -3.61 -24.48 12.01
N LEU A 36 -4.40 -24.01 11.03
CA LEU A 36 -5.70 -24.59 10.71
C LEU A 36 -5.58 -26.04 10.23
N GLN A 37 -4.61 -26.34 9.38
CA GLN A 37 -4.36 -27.70 8.90
C GLN A 37 -3.99 -28.63 10.07
N ARG A 38 -3.10 -28.17 10.94
CA ARG A 38 -2.68 -28.95 12.10
C ARG A 38 -3.81 -29.21 13.09
N VAL A 39 -4.68 -28.22 13.30
CA VAL A 39 -5.86 -28.37 14.18
C VAL A 39 -6.80 -29.47 13.71
N VAL A 40 -7.15 -29.52 12.43
CA VAL A 40 -8.08 -30.54 11.91
C VAL A 40 -7.47 -31.93 11.96
N GLU A 41 -6.17 -32.07 11.71
CA GLU A 41 -5.46 -33.34 11.83
C GLU A 41 -5.46 -33.87 13.28
N VAL A 42 -5.08 -32.97 14.21
CA VAL A 42 -5.04 -33.28 15.64
C VAL A 42 -6.44 -33.62 16.16
N ALA A 43 -7.44 -32.80 15.82
CA ALA A 43 -8.83 -33.03 16.23
C ALA A 43 -9.33 -34.40 15.78
N ALA A 44 -9.12 -34.74 14.51
CA ALA A 44 -9.50 -36.03 13.96
C ALA A 44 -8.80 -37.20 14.68
N ALA A 45 -7.51 -37.09 14.93
CA ALA A 45 -6.70 -38.15 15.55
C ALA A 45 -7.01 -38.34 17.05
N VAL A 46 -7.14 -37.26 17.83
CA VAL A 46 -7.32 -37.32 19.29
C VAL A 46 -8.76 -37.73 19.65
N ILE A 47 -9.74 -37.13 18.95
CA ILE A 47 -11.16 -37.39 19.22
C ILE A 47 -11.62 -38.68 18.53
N GLY A 48 -10.94 -39.12 17.49
CA GLY A 48 -11.30 -40.31 16.72
C GLY A 48 -12.46 -40.02 15.78
N ALA A 49 -12.31 -39.05 14.90
CA ALA A 49 -13.27 -38.71 13.86
C ALA A 49 -12.69 -39.04 12.48
N ARG A 50 -13.56 -39.48 11.56
CA ARG A 50 -13.15 -39.70 10.16
C ARG A 50 -12.92 -38.41 9.41
N PHE A 51 -13.76 -37.40 9.66
CA PHE A 51 -13.67 -36.11 9.05
C PHE A 51 -13.59 -35.03 10.12
N ALA A 52 -12.77 -34.04 9.88
CA ALA A 52 -12.71 -32.83 10.68
C ALA A 52 -12.63 -31.59 9.76
N ALA A 53 -13.22 -30.50 10.19
CA ALA A 53 -13.09 -29.25 9.48
C ALA A 53 -13.09 -28.06 10.44
N ILE A 54 -12.39 -27.00 10.05
CA ILE A 54 -12.33 -25.74 10.76
C ILE A 54 -12.70 -24.61 9.82
N GLY A 55 -13.60 -23.74 10.25
CA GLY A 55 -13.97 -22.53 9.58
C GLY A 55 -13.56 -21.31 10.42
N VAL A 56 -12.91 -20.33 9.83
CA VAL A 56 -12.55 -19.09 10.48
C VAL A 56 -13.30 -17.94 9.81
N LEU A 57 -13.96 -17.11 10.61
CA LEU A 57 -14.71 -15.95 10.15
C LEU A 57 -13.75 -14.82 9.79
N GLY A 58 -14.08 -14.09 8.72
CA GLY A 58 -13.43 -12.85 8.37
C GLY A 58 -13.70 -11.73 9.38
N PRO A 59 -13.11 -10.55 9.15
CA PRO A 59 -13.25 -9.39 10.04
C PRO A 59 -14.69 -8.91 10.21
N ASP A 60 -15.58 -9.20 9.23
CA ASP A 60 -17.01 -8.86 9.26
C ASP A 60 -17.83 -9.78 10.19
N GLY A 61 -17.24 -10.87 10.66
CA GLY A 61 -17.87 -11.87 11.53
C GLY A 61 -19.03 -12.64 10.88
N ARG A 62 -19.17 -12.59 9.54
CA ARG A 62 -20.32 -13.16 8.82
C ARG A 62 -19.93 -14.25 7.81
N LEU A 63 -18.86 -14.03 7.10
CA LEU A 63 -18.38 -14.95 6.06
C LEU A 63 -17.14 -15.68 6.54
N LEU A 64 -16.96 -16.94 6.09
CA LEU A 64 -15.74 -17.68 6.32
C LEU A 64 -14.63 -17.11 5.44
N GLU A 65 -13.55 -16.66 6.06
CA GLU A 65 -12.31 -16.25 5.40
C GLU A 65 -11.46 -17.48 5.02
N SER A 66 -11.44 -18.49 5.91
CA SER A 66 -10.68 -19.71 5.71
C SER A 66 -11.52 -20.94 6.08
N PHE A 67 -11.32 -22.02 5.32
CA PHE A 67 -12.00 -23.29 5.53
C PHE A 67 -11.06 -24.45 5.21
N THR A 68 -10.65 -25.17 6.24
CA THR A 68 -9.70 -26.29 6.14
C THR A 68 -10.37 -27.58 6.54
N THR A 69 -10.08 -28.68 5.83
CA THR A 69 -10.71 -29.99 6.04
C THR A 69 -9.66 -31.09 6.17
N HIS A 70 -10.00 -32.12 6.95
CA HIS A 70 -9.27 -33.39 7.06
C HIS A 70 -10.18 -34.55 6.73
N GLY A 71 -9.64 -35.59 6.08
CA GLY A 71 -10.36 -36.81 5.72
C GLY A 71 -11.03 -36.79 4.35
N ILE A 72 -11.09 -35.64 3.68
CA ILE A 72 -11.59 -35.49 2.31
C ILE A 72 -10.38 -35.24 1.41
N ASP A 73 -10.19 -36.06 0.37
CA ASP A 73 -9.08 -35.88 -0.55
C ASP A 73 -9.25 -34.63 -1.43
N PRO A 74 -8.15 -34.06 -1.97
CA PRO A 74 -8.20 -32.82 -2.73
C PRO A 74 -9.08 -32.90 -4.00
N GLU A 75 -9.15 -34.05 -4.67
CA GLU A 75 -9.97 -34.23 -5.88
C GLU A 75 -11.45 -34.20 -5.50
N GLN A 76 -11.84 -34.91 -4.46
CA GLN A 76 -13.21 -34.90 -3.93
C GLN A 76 -13.58 -33.51 -3.41
N ARG A 77 -12.66 -32.79 -2.74
CA ARG A 77 -12.86 -31.43 -2.27
C ARG A 77 -13.16 -30.46 -3.42
N ALA A 78 -12.46 -30.60 -4.53
CA ALA A 78 -12.70 -29.79 -5.74
C ALA A 78 -14.10 -30.04 -6.34
N LEU A 79 -14.59 -31.27 -6.31
CA LEU A 79 -15.91 -31.64 -6.81
C LEU A 79 -17.07 -31.14 -5.92
N ILE A 80 -16.85 -31.02 -4.60
CA ILE A 80 -17.84 -30.50 -3.63
C ILE A 80 -18.16 -29.03 -3.88
N GLY A 81 -17.15 -28.24 -4.34
CA GLY A 81 -17.34 -26.83 -4.67
C GLY A 81 -16.95 -25.86 -3.53
N PRO A 82 -17.53 -24.65 -3.50
CA PRO A 82 -17.12 -23.59 -2.60
C PRO A 82 -17.40 -23.95 -1.12
N PRO A 83 -16.65 -23.32 -0.17
CA PRO A 83 -16.85 -23.51 1.26
C PRO A 83 -18.29 -23.18 1.70
N PRO A 84 -18.76 -23.76 2.83
CA PRO A 84 -20.07 -23.46 3.38
C PRO A 84 -20.21 -21.99 3.77
N ARG A 85 -21.39 -21.41 3.52
CA ARG A 85 -21.67 -20.00 3.83
C ARG A 85 -22.22 -19.76 5.25
N GLY A 86 -22.00 -20.68 6.18
CA GLY A 86 -22.48 -20.56 7.56
C GLY A 86 -24.01 -20.73 7.72
N HIS A 87 -24.66 -21.42 6.79
CA HIS A 87 -26.06 -21.85 6.92
C HIS A 87 -26.16 -23.22 7.62
N GLY A 88 -27.34 -23.53 8.14
CA GLY A 88 -27.61 -24.82 8.79
C GLY A 88 -26.92 -24.98 10.14
N ILE A 89 -26.56 -26.20 10.48
CA ILE A 89 -25.97 -26.59 11.77
C ILE A 89 -24.61 -25.90 11.99
N LEU A 90 -23.82 -25.68 10.95
CA LEU A 90 -22.54 -25.01 11.04
C LEU A 90 -22.69 -23.55 11.48
N GLY A 91 -23.72 -22.86 10.96
CA GLY A 91 -24.07 -21.51 11.38
C GLY A 91 -24.69 -21.47 12.79
N LEU A 92 -25.37 -22.54 13.21
CA LEU A 92 -25.96 -22.64 14.54
C LEU A 92 -24.88 -22.65 15.62
N VAL A 93 -23.79 -23.42 15.43
CA VAL A 93 -22.63 -23.45 16.36
C VAL A 93 -22.05 -22.04 16.57
N ILE A 94 -21.97 -21.24 15.49
CA ILE A 94 -21.45 -19.87 15.55
C ILE A 94 -22.45 -18.94 16.26
N ARG A 95 -23.75 -19.01 15.92
CA ARG A 95 -24.79 -18.13 16.49
C ARG A 95 -25.05 -18.38 17.96
N GLU A 96 -25.09 -19.66 18.37
CA GLU A 96 -25.36 -20.00 19.77
C GLU A 96 -24.11 -19.93 20.65
N ALA A 97 -22.92 -19.91 20.04
CA ALA A 97 -21.64 -19.93 20.73
C ALA A 97 -21.53 -21.10 21.77
N LYS A 98 -22.14 -22.26 21.45
CA LYS A 98 -22.17 -23.43 22.30
C LYS A 98 -21.80 -24.68 21.52
N PRO A 99 -21.23 -25.71 22.19
CA PRO A 99 -21.05 -27.03 21.60
C PRO A 99 -22.39 -27.62 21.17
N ILE A 100 -22.39 -28.32 20.04
CA ILE A 100 -23.54 -29.05 19.52
C ILE A 100 -23.08 -30.48 19.21
N ARG A 101 -23.73 -31.46 19.82
CA ARG A 101 -23.45 -32.88 19.61
C ARG A 101 -24.73 -33.59 19.17
N LEU A 102 -24.69 -34.23 18.00
CA LEU A 102 -25.84 -34.88 17.37
C LEU A 102 -25.50 -36.32 17.01
N PRO A 103 -26.37 -37.29 17.35
CA PRO A 103 -26.22 -38.66 16.87
C PRO A 103 -26.33 -38.78 15.35
N ASP A 104 -27.23 -38.00 14.77
CA ASP A 104 -27.41 -37.87 13.31
C ASP A 104 -27.80 -36.44 12.95
N LEU A 105 -26.89 -35.78 12.24
CA LEU A 105 -27.07 -34.38 11.82
C LEU A 105 -28.13 -34.23 10.71
N THR A 106 -28.47 -35.30 9.99
CA THR A 106 -29.48 -35.27 8.93
C THR A 106 -30.90 -35.12 9.46
N LEU A 107 -31.13 -35.52 10.74
CA LEU A 107 -32.41 -35.43 11.41
C LEU A 107 -32.67 -34.10 12.11
N HIS A 108 -31.68 -33.21 12.17
CA HIS A 108 -31.85 -31.92 12.85
C HIS A 108 -32.65 -30.93 12.00
N PRO A 109 -33.58 -30.16 12.59
CA PRO A 109 -34.43 -29.22 11.85
C PRO A 109 -33.67 -28.17 11.03
N ASP A 110 -32.51 -27.74 11.52
CA ASP A 110 -31.64 -26.81 10.82
C ASP A 110 -30.70 -27.50 9.82
N SER A 111 -30.85 -28.79 9.54
CA SER A 111 -30.04 -29.48 8.55
C SER A 111 -30.42 -29.02 7.15
N TYR A 112 -29.42 -28.50 6.39
CA TYR A 112 -29.60 -28.04 5.00
C TYR A 112 -29.26 -29.12 3.96
N GLY A 113 -28.86 -30.33 4.42
CA GLY A 113 -28.34 -31.41 3.58
C GLY A 113 -26.91 -31.14 3.10
N PHE A 114 -26.44 -31.98 2.21
CA PHE A 114 -25.08 -31.93 1.65
C PHE A 114 -25.10 -31.53 0.18
N PRO A 115 -24.07 -30.81 -0.29
CA PRO A 115 -23.92 -30.53 -1.71
C PRO A 115 -23.61 -31.83 -2.48
N PRO A 116 -23.75 -31.83 -3.82
CA PRO A 116 -23.37 -32.97 -4.67
C PRO A 116 -21.91 -33.40 -4.39
N HIS A 117 -21.65 -34.68 -4.49
CA HIS A 117 -20.32 -35.30 -4.26
C HIS A 117 -19.78 -35.21 -2.81
N HIS A 118 -20.51 -34.64 -1.87
CA HIS A 118 -20.13 -34.65 -0.46
C HIS A 118 -20.31 -36.05 0.12
N PRO A 119 -19.35 -36.57 0.92
CA PRO A 119 -19.54 -37.84 1.59
C PRO A 119 -20.72 -37.78 2.56
N PRO A 120 -21.50 -38.85 2.72
CA PRO A 120 -22.55 -38.89 3.72
C PRO A 120 -21.96 -38.81 5.13
N MET A 121 -22.60 -38.05 6.00
CA MET A 121 -22.17 -37.84 7.39
C MET A 121 -23.40 -37.92 8.29
N HIS A 122 -23.26 -38.57 9.46
CA HIS A 122 -24.31 -38.76 10.43
C HIS A 122 -23.93 -38.19 11.79
N SER A 123 -23.03 -38.85 12.53
CA SER A 123 -22.64 -38.36 13.84
C SER A 123 -21.85 -37.04 13.71
N PHE A 124 -22.19 -36.07 14.54
CA PHE A 124 -21.66 -34.69 14.47
C PHE A 124 -21.29 -34.16 15.86
N LEU A 125 -20.16 -33.50 15.92
CA LEU A 125 -19.72 -32.70 17.06
C LEU A 125 -19.16 -31.38 16.52
N GLY A 126 -19.81 -30.25 16.83
CA GLY A 126 -19.38 -28.92 16.50
C GLY A 126 -19.10 -28.09 17.73
N VAL A 127 -17.98 -27.38 17.77
CA VAL A 127 -17.62 -26.49 18.88
C VAL A 127 -17.23 -25.12 18.36
N PRO A 128 -17.66 -24.03 19.01
CA PRO A 128 -17.26 -22.69 18.64
C PRO A 128 -15.81 -22.43 19.04
N ILE A 129 -15.09 -21.66 18.23
CA ILE A 129 -13.76 -21.14 18.56
C ILE A 129 -13.94 -19.74 19.10
N LEU A 130 -13.74 -19.58 20.41
CA LEU A 130 -13.98 -18.34 21.12
C LEU A 130 -12.68 -17.55 21.30
N GLY A 131 -12.62 -16.36 20.72
CA GLY A 131 -11.55 -15.41 20.94
C GLY A 131 -11.98 -14.27 21.86
N LYS A 132 -11.10 -13.28 22.06
CA LYS A 132 -11.37 -12.12 22.94
C LYS A 132 -12.57 -11.26 22.49
N ARG A 133 -12.91 -11.27 21.21
CA ARG A 133 -14.00 -10.46 20.62
C ARG A 133 -15.27 -11.25 20.33
N GLY A 134 -15.36 -12.50 20.75
CA GLY A 134 -16.49 -13.39 20.48
C GLY A 134 -16.11 -14.62 19.66
N VAL A 135 -17.08 -15.25 19.02
CA VAL A 135 -16.86 -16.41 18.15
C VAL A 135 -16.17 -15.92 16.88
N PHE A 136 -14.98 -16.43 16.58
CA PHE A 136 -14.30 -16.14 15.32
C PHE A 136 -14.19 -17.35 14.39
N GLY A 137 -14.79 -18.48 14.76
CA GLY A 137 -14.81 -19.67 13.95
C GLY A 137 -15.51 -20.83 14.61
N ASN A 138 -15.47 -21.96 13.96
CA ASN A 138 -15.96 -23.23 14.48
C ASN A 138 -15.06 -24.39 14.05
N LEU A 139 -14.95 -25.39 14.93
CA LEU A 139 -14.35 -26.69 14.66
C LEU A 139 -15.47 -27.73 14.70
N TYR A 140 -15.55 -28.61 13.72
CA TYR A 140 -16.50 -29.68 13.71
C TYR A 140 -15.90 -30.99 13.20
N LEU A 141 -16.43 -32.07 13.75
CA LEU A 141 -16.00 -33.43 13.50
C LEU A 141 -17.23 -34.25 13.13
N THR A 142 -17.05 -35.22 12.24
CA THR A 142 -18.11 -36.09 11.82
C THR A 142 -17.60 -37.53 11.67
N GLU A 143 -18.53 -38.49 11.72
CA GLU A 143 -18.24 -39.92 11.61
C GLU A 143 -17.29 -40.42 12.69
N LYS A 144 -17.81 -40.56 13.92
CA LYS A 144 -17.06 -41.08 15.07
C LYS A 144 -16.47 -42.46 14.77
N LEU A 145 -15.16 -42.62 14.95
CA LEU A 145 -14.46 -43.88 14.81
C LEU A 145 -14.55 -44.73 16.08
N GLY A 146 -14.84 -46.03 15.95
CA GLY A 146 -14.92 -46.95 17.06
C GLY A 146 -16.14 -46.78 17.96
N GLY A 147 -17.14 -46.00 17.51
CA GLY A 147 -18.43 -45.80 18.19
C GLY A 147 -19.47 -45.26 17.21
N GLU A 148 -20.74 -45.23 17.61
CA GLU A 148 -21.83 -44.72 16.77
C GLU A 148 -22.00 -43.21 16.91
N VAL A 149 -21.67 -42.65 18.09
CA VAL A 149 -21.89 -41.25 18.44
C VAL A 149 -20.71 -40.66 19.22
N PHE A 150 -20.54 -39.34 19.15
CA PHE A 150 -19.60 -38.63 20.01
C PHE A 150 -20.08 -38.57 21.45
N THR A 151 -19.17 -38.75 22.41
CA THR A 151 -19.45 -38.75 23.84
C THR A 151 -19.29 -37.35 24.45
N GLU A 152 -19.67 -37.21 25.72
CA GLU A 152 -19.44 -35.94 26.47
C GLU A 152 -17.96 -35.67 26.71
N GLU A 153 -17.14 -36.72 26.83
CA GLU A 153 -15.70 -36.65 26.91
C GLU A 153 -15.08 -36.08 25.57
N ASP A 154 -15.59 -36.59 24.43
CA ASP A 154 -15.16 -36.08 23.12
C ASP A 154 -15.48 -34.60 22.97
N GLU A 155 -16.66 -34.16 23.44
CA GLU A 155 -17.07 -32.74 23.45
C GLU A 155 -16.14 -31.91 24.33
N HIS A 156 -15.81 -32.39 25.52
CA HIS A 156 -14.88 -31.66 26.42
C HIS A 156 -13.49 -31.50 25.80
N ILE A 157 -12.96 -32.53 25.16
CA ILE A 157 -11.67 -32.49 24.45
C ILE A 157 -11.74 -31.53 23.27
N ALA A 158 -12.83 -31.50 22.49
CA ALA A 158 -13.02 -30.60 21.38
C ALA A 158 -13.06 -29.14 21.83
N VAL A 159 -13.72 -28.82 22.95
CA VAL A 159 -13.77 -27.48 23.54
C VAL A 159 -12.38 -27.02 24.00
N LEU A 160 -11.61 -27.89 24.65
CA LEU A 160 -10.24 -27.57 25.05
C LEU A 160 -9.33 -27.33 23.84
N LEU A 161 -9.47 -28.13 22.78
CA LEU A 161 -8.72 -27.91 21.53
C LEU A 161 -9.12 -26.61 20.85
N ALA A 162 -10.43 -26.30 20.80
CA ALA A 162 -10.91 -25.06 20.24
C ALA A 162 -10.38 -23.81 20.99
N ALA A 163 -10.30 -23.87 22.31
CA ALA A 163 -9.72 -22.79 23.12
C ALA A 163 -8.22 -22.58 22.83
N ASN A 164 -7.44 -23.66 22.70
CA ASN A 164 -6.03 -23.56 22.31
C ASN A 164 -5.87 -23.08 20.85
N THR A 165 -6.78 -23.50 19.97
CA THR A 165 -6.82 -23.04 18.58
C THR A 165 -7.01 -21.53 18.49
N ALA A 166 -7.89 -20.98 19.34
CA ALA A 166 -8.12 -19.53 19.40
C ALA A 166 -6.81 -18.73 19.61
N ALA A 167 -6.03 -19.17 20.59
CA ALA A 167 -4.74 -18.53 20.90
C ALA A 167 -3.71 -18.72 19.78
N ALA A 168 -3.64 -19.91 19.17
CA ALA A 168 -2.72 -20.18 18.07
C ALA A 168 -3.04 -19.36 16.82
N VAL A 169 -4.32 -19.24 16.45
CA VAL A 169 -4.76 -18.43 15.31
C VAL A 169 -4.52 -16.94 15.55
N GLU A 170 -4.83 -16.43 16.77
CA GLU A 170 -4.54 -15.03 17.12
C GLU A 170 -3.03 -14.74 17.01
N ASN A 171 -2.19 -15.65 17.49
CA ASN A 171 -0.74 -15.54 17.42
C ASN A 171 -0.23 -15.56 15.97
N ALA A 172 -0.69 -16.49 15.14
CA ALA A 172 -0.31 -16.56 13.72
C ALA A 172 -0.69 -15.27 12.96
N ARG A 173 -1.90 -14.75 13.16
CA ARG A 173 -2.33 -13.47 12.55
C ARG A 173 -1.45 -12.29 12.98
N LEU A 174 -1.09 -12.22 14.26
CA LEU A 174 -0.20 -11.17 14.75
C LEU A 174 1.21 -11.27 14.14
N HIS A 175 1.71 -12.49 13.94
CA HIS A 175 2.99 -12.72 13.29
C HIS A 175 2.96 -12.30 11.82
N GLU A 176 1.91 -12.67 11.06
CA GLU A 176 1.75 -12.30 9.65
C GLU A 176 1.64 -10.77 9.49
N GLU A 177 0.85 -10.11 10.35
CA GLU A 177 0.71 -8.65 10.34
C GLU A 177 2.03 -7.96 10.70
N SER A 178 2.74 -8.45 11.73
CA SER A 178 4.05 -7.93 12.13
C SER A 178 5.09 -8.08 11.02
N ALA A 179 5.11 -9.22 10.33
CA ALA A 179 6.03 -9.46 9.21
C ALA A 179 5.74 -8.49 8.04
N ARG A 180 4.45 -8.26 7.72
CA ARG A 180 4.04 -7.32 6.68
C ARG A 180 4.46 -5.88 7.01
N LEU A 181 4.19 -5.44 8.25
CA LEU A 181 4.57 -4.09 8.70
C LEU A 181 6.09 -3.90 8.70
N LEU A 182 6.84 -4.93 9.11
CA LEU A 182 8.29 -4.90 9.08
C LEU A 182 8.84 -4.75 7.66
N GLU A 183 8.25 -5.46 6.70
CA GLU A 183 8.62 -5.36 5.29
C GLU A 183 8.33 -3.96 4.73
N GLU A 184 7.16 -3.39 5.05
CA GLU A 184 6.79 -2.03 4.65
C GLU A 184 7.77 -0.98 5.22
N VAL A 185 8.09 -1.07 6.51
CA VAL A 185 9.09 -0.19 7.15
C VAL A 185 10.47 -0.33 6.50
N GLN A 186 10.89 -1.55 6.18
CA GLN A 186 12.16 -1.77 5.50
C GLN A 186 12.20 -1.19 4.08
N GLN A 187 11.09 -1.26 3.35
CA GLN A 187 10.99 -0.66 2.01
C GLN A 187 11.11 0.86 2.09
N LEU A 188 10.38 1.49 3.01
CA LEU A 188 10.47 2.93 3.27
C LEU A 188 11.89 3.35 3.68
N HIS A 189 12.54 2.57 4.54
CA HIS A 189 13.91 2.86 4.97
C HIS A 189 14.90 2.82 3.81
N ARG A 190 14.83 1.78 2.97
CA ARG A 190 15.68 1.65 1.77
C ARG A 190 15.42 2.77 0.75
N ALA A 191 14.17 3.20 0.59
CA ALA A 191 13.83 4.32 -0.28
C ALA A 191 14.45 5.63 0.25
N ARG A 192 14.36 5.86 1.57
CA ARG A 192 14.98 7.02 2.23
C ARG A 192 16.50 7.02 2.11
N GLU A 193 17.18 5.88 2.28
CA GLU A 193 18.63 5.78 2.12
C GLU A 193 19.08 6.11 0.69
N ARG A 194 18.38 5.55 -0.31
CA ARG A 194 18.66 5.85 -1.73
C ARG A 194 18.51 7.34 -2.03
N PHE A 195 17.47 7.96 -1.50
CA PHE A 195 17.23 9.38 -1.63
C PHE A 195 18.39 10.23 -1.07
N PHE A 196 18.83 9.95 0.17
CA PHE A 196 19.95 10.68 0.74
C PHE A 196 21.27 10.45 0.00
N ALA A 197 21.50 9.24 -0.51
CA ALA A 197 22.66 8.95 -1.34
C ALA A 197 22.65 9.77 -2.63
N MET A 198 21.50 9.88 -3.30
CA MET A 198 21.32 10.68 -4.51
C MET A 198 21.52 12.18 -4.24
N VAL A 199 20.88 12.73 -3.20
CA VAL A 199 21.03 14.14 -2.83
C VAL A 199 22.49 14.47 -2.54
N ASN A 200 23.17 13.63 -1.78
CA ASN A 200 24.59 13.80 -1.49
C ASN A 200 25.45 13.74 -2.78
N HIS A 201 25.08 12.89 -3.73
CA HIS A 201 25.76 12.79 -5.02
C HIS A 201 25.57 14.07 -5.83
N GLU A 202 24.34 14.59 -5.95
CA GLU A 202 24.05 15.84 -6.68
C GLU A 202 24.70 17.06 -6.04
N LEU A 203 24.67 17.17 -4.71
CA LEU A 203 25.40 18.23 -4.00
C LEU A 203 26.90 18.15 -4.25
N ARG A 204 27.47 16.96 -4.21
CA ARG A 204 28.89 16.75 -4.47
C ARG A 204 29.26 17.11 -5.90
N ASN A 205 28.43 16.76 -6.88
CA ASN A 205 28.65 17.10 -8.29
C ASN A 205 28.61 18.62 -8.51
N SER A 206 27.59 19.30 -7.96
CA SER A 206 27.48 20.76 -8.07
C SER A 206 28.69 21.48 -7.41
N LEU A 207 29.11 21.04 -6.22
CA LEU A 207 30.25 21.58 -5.52
C LEU A 207 31.58 21.27 -6.23
N ALA A 208 31.72 20.07 -6.82
CA ALA A 208 32.91 19.73 -7.62
C ALA A 208 33.01 20.57 -8.89
N ALA A 209 31.88 20.86 -9.54
CA ALA A 209 31.83 21.76 -10.68
C ALA A 209 32.24 23.20 -10.28
N VAL A 210 31.68 23.74 -9.19
CA VAL A 210 32.09 25.04 -8.63
C VAL A 210 33.60 25.07 -8.39
N HIS A 211 34.13 24.06 -7.71
CA HIS A 211 35.57 23.99 -7.41
C HIS A 211 36.43 23.90 -8.68
N GLY A 212 36.07 23.02 -9.62
CA GLY A 212 36.83 22.81 -10.85
C GLY A 212 36.91 24.05 -11.74
N TRP A 213 35.76 24.74 -11.92
CA TRP A 213 35.70 25.98 -12.68
C TRP A 213 36.44 27.12 -11.98
N ALA A 214 36.30 27.27 -10.66
CA ALA A 214 37.03 28.23 -9.86
C ALA A 214 38.57 28.01 -9.94
N GLU A 215 39.01 26.76 -9.81
CA GLU A 215 40.41 26.38 -9.97
C GLU A 215 40.95 26.70 -11.38
N MET A 216 40.13 26.44 -12.42
CA MET A 216 40.50 26.82 -13.81
C MET A 216 40.68 28.31 -13.96
N MET A 217 39.81 29.16 -13.39
CA MET A 217 39.94 30.62 -13.41
C MET A 217 41.24 31.07 -12.75
N VAL A 218 41.59 30.50 -11.61
CA VAL A 218 42.82 30.87 -10.86
C VAL A 218 44.09 30.44 -11.63
N ARG A 219 44.10 29.22 -12.22
CA ARG A 219 45.29 28.68 -12.90
C ARG A 219 45.53 29.24 -14.30
N LYS A 220 44.49 29.31 -15.14
CA LYS A 220 44.66 29.68 -16.56
C LYS A 220 44.75 31.17 -16.79
N LYS A 221 44.11 32.01 -15.98
CA LYS A 221 44.08 33.48 -16.08
C LYS A 221 43.80 34.01 -17.50
N ASP A 222 43.16 33.17 -18.34
CA ASP A 222 42.85 33.51 -19.72
C ASP A 222 41.57 34.38 -19.76
N PRO A 223 41.64 35.64 -20.26
CA PRO A 223 40.49 36.54 -20.32
C PRO A 223 39.30 35.96 -21.09
N ALA A 224 39.53 35.10 -22.09
CA ALA A 224 38.46 34.50 -22.87
C ALA A 224 37.72 33.39 -22.12
N THR A 225 38.38 32.72 -21.19
CA THR A 225 37.81 31.58 -20.42
C THR A 225 37.11 32.03 -19.13
N VAL A 226 37.54 33.16 -18.55
CA VAL A 226 37.01 33.65 -17.26
C VAL A 226 35.50 33.91 -17.26
N PRO A 227 34.89 34.57 -18.26
CA PRO A 227 33.45 34.81 -18.24
C PRO A 227 32.61 33.51 -18.24
N LYS A 228 33.02 32.51 -19.06
CA LYS A 228 32.37 31.22 -19.12
C LYS A 228 32.51 30.48 -17.79
N ALA A 229 33.70 30.42 -17.24
CA ALA A 229 33.97 29.74 -15.98
C ALA A 229 33.22 30.39 -14.80
N ALA A 230 33.14 31.74 -14.79
CA ALA A 230 32.35 32.46 -13.77
C ALA A 230 30.84 32.17 -13.87
N PHE A 231 30.32 32.05 -15.09
CA PHE A 231 28.93 31.66 -15.31
C PHE A 231 28.66 30.24 -14.79
N GLU A 232 29.49 29.28 -15.13
CA GLU A 232 29.37 27.87 -14.69
C GLU A 232 29.49 27.73 -13.16
N VAL A 233 30.39 28.50 -12.52
CA VAL A 233 30.48 28.57 -11.06
C VAL A 233 29.16 29.07 -10.46
N LEU A 234 28.62 30.15 -11.02
CA LEU A 234 27.39 30.77 -10.52
C LEU A 234 26.18 29.82 -10.70
N ASP A 235 26.11 29.14 -11.84
CA ASP A 235 25.03 28.20 -12.16
C ASP A 235 25.08 26.98 -11.24
N SER A 236 26.24 26.33 -11.12
CA SER A 236 26.43 25.20 -10.22
C SER A 236 26.18 25.55 -8.75
N ALA A 237 26.57 26.75 -8.32
CA ALA A 237 26.27 27.23 -6.96
C ALA A 237 24.77 27.45 -6.74
N ARG A 238 24.05 28.02 -7.73
CA ARG A 238 22.59 28.18 -7.66
C ARG A 238 21.88 26.85 -7.58
N GLN A 239 22.32 25.89 -8.34
CA GLN A 239 21.78 24.50 -8.30
C GLN A 239 21.95 23.87 -6.91
N ALA A 240 23.14 23.97 -6.31
CA ALA A 240 23.40 23.46 -4.97
C ALA A 240 22.52 24.14 -3.90
N VAL A 241 22.39 25.49 -3.97
CA VAL A 241 21.52 26.25 -3.05
C VAL A 241 20.05 25.87 -3.24
N GLY A 242 19.60 25.68 -4.48
CA GLY A 242 18.24 25.21 -4.79
C GLY A 242 17.94 23.88 -4.11
N LEU A 243 18.84 22.89 -4.25
CA LEU A 243 18.74 21.59 -3.60
C LEU A 243 18.61 21.67 -2.07
N ILE A 244 19.45 22.51 -1.45
CA ILE A 244 19.41 22.69 0.00
C ILE A 244 18.08 23.31 0.44
N ASN A 245 17.57 24.30 -0.31
CA ASN A 245 16.30 24.94 -0.01
C ASN A 245 15.13 23.96 -0.17
N ASP A 246 15.12 23.13 -1.21
CA ASP A 246 14.08 22.11 -1.42
C ASP A 246 14.07 21.08 -0.28
N LEU A 247 15.24 20.65 0.20
CA LEU A 247 15.37 19.77 1.36
C LEU A 247 14.86 20.40 2.66
N LEU A 248 15.19 21.67 2.88
CA LEU A 248 14.72 22.43 4.04
C LEU A 248 13.19 22.63 3.99
N ASP A 249 12.64 22.93 2.81
CA ASP A 249 11.20 23.09 2.62
C ASP A 249 10.48 21.75 2.88
N LEU A 250 11.00 20.62 2.38
CA LEU A 250 10.46 19.28 2.67
C LEU A 250 10.51 18.96 4.16
N SER A 251 11.64 19.19 4.83
CA SER A 251 11.76 18.98 6.29
C SER A 251 10.75 19.82 7.07
N ARG A 252 10.54 21.08 6.68
CA ARG A 252 9.56 21.96 7.33
C ARG A 252 8.11 21.54 7.06
N LEU A 253 7.83 20.97 5.89
CA LEU A 253 6.54 20.42 5.54
C LEU A 253 6.24 19.16 6.37
N ASP A 254 7.21 18.25 6.52
CA ASP A 254 7.06 17.02 7.31
C ASP A 254 6.83 17.33 8.81
N GLU A 255 7.34 18.44 9.30
CA GLU A 255 7.17 18.90 10.69
C GLU A 255 5.98 19.84 10.89
N ASP A 256 5.13 20.05 9.87
CA ASP A 256 4.01 21.02 9.86
C ASP A 256 4.43 22.45 10.25
N ARG A 257 5.70 22.80 10.00
CA ARG A 257 6.27 24.11 10.35
C ARG A 257 6.24 25.12 9.21
N LEU A 258 6.02 24.69 7.98
CA LEU A 258 5.94 25.60 6.83
C LEU A 258 4.56 26.27 6.83
N ARG A 259 4.56 27.61 7.01
CA ARG A 259 3.36 28.44 7.00
C ARG A 259 3.36 29.35 5.77
N PRO A 260 2.49 29.12 4.76
CA PRO A 260 2.39 30.01 3.61
C PRO A 260 1.81 31.36 4.02
N ILE A 261 2.26 32.42 3.37
CA ILE A 261 1.72 33.77 3.56
C ILE A 261 0.63 33.99 2.52
N ILE A 262 -0.60 33.62 2.89
CA ILE A 262 -1.74 33.71 1.99
C ILE A 262 -2.18 35.18 1.79
N ARG A 263 -2.26 35.61 0.53
CA ARG A 263 -2.74 36.92 0.11
C ARG A 263 -3.46 36.81 -1.24
N ALA A 264 -4.46 37.65 -1.44
CA ALA A 264 -5.08 37.79 -2.75
C ALA A 264 -4.03 38.30 -3.75
N THR A 265 -3.72 37.50 -4.75
CA THR A 265 -2.66 37.76 -5.74
C THR A 265 -3.19 37.55 -7.15
N GLU A 266 -2.83 38.46 -8.07
CA GLU A 266 -3.21 38.36 -9.48
C GLU A 266 -2.55 37.13 -10.13
N ALA A 267 -3.37 36.22 -10.66
CA ALA A 267 -2.96 34.92 -11.19
C ALA A 267 -1.96 35.08 -12.38
N GLY A 268 -2.27 35.93 -13.34
CA GLY A 268 -1.42 36.13 -14.49
C GLY A 268 -0.07 36.75 -14.14
N SER A 269 0.05 37.53 -13.06
CA SER A 269 1.32 38.11 -12.63
C SER A 269 2.34 37.07 -12.17
N MET A 270 1.86 36.02 -11.45
CA MET A 270 2.70 34.91 -11.00
C MET A 270 3.25 34.12 -12.20
N ALA A 271 2.39 33.80 -13.18
CA ALA A 271 2.79 33.13 -14.42
C ALA A 271 3.86 33.95 -15.19
N ARG A 272 3.63 35.24 -15.36
CA ARG A 272 4.61 36.12 -16.04
C ARG A 272 5.96 36.15 -15.34
N ARG A 273 6.00 36.23 -14.00
CA ARG A 273 7.26 36.22 -13.22
C ARG A 273 7.98 34.88 -13.31
N ALA A 274 7.25 33.77 -13.23
CA ALA A 274 7.83 32.44 -13.38
C ALA A 274 8.44 32.27 -14.79
N LEU A 275 7.70 32.67 -15.83
CA LEU A 275 8.16 32.57 -17.21
C LEU A 275 9.42 33.36 -17.44
N ALA A 276 9.48 34.66 -16.97
CA ALA A 276 10.65 35.50 -17.08
C ALA A 276 11.91 34.91 -16.45
N ARG A 277 11.74 34.13 -15.39
CA ARG A 277 12.86 33.44 -14.71
C ARG A 277 13.44 32.27 -15.51
N VAL A 278 12.63 31.56 -16.28
CA VAL A 278 13.06 30.39 -17.05
C VAL A 278 13.41 30.73 -18.53
N THR A 279 13.08 31.94 -19.01
CA THR A 279 13.35 32.38 -20.39
C THR A 279 14.82 32.18 -20.80
N PRO A 280 15.85 32.52 -20.00
CA PRO A 280 17.24 32.29 -20.41
C PRO A 280 17.57 30.79 -20.64
N ALA A 281 16.98 29.88 -19.86
CA ALA A 281 17.19 28.46 -20.02
C ALA A 281 16.49 27.94 -21.29
N ALA A 282 15.28 28.41 -21.57
CA ALA A 282 14.54 28.08 -22.78
C ALA A 282 15.27 28.57 -24.05
N GLU A 283 15.78 29.80 -24.04
CA GLU A 283 16.57 30.35 -25.14
C GLU A 283 17.85 29.55 -25.40
N ALA A 284 18.56 29.15 -24.33
CA ALA A 284 19.77 28.31 -24.43
C ALA A 284 19.49 26.96 -25.08
N LYS A 285 18.31 26.39 -24.82
CA LYS A 285 17.86 25.12 -25.41
C LYS A 285 17.07 25.30 -26.70
N ARG A 286 16.81 26.52 -27.13
CA ARG A 286 15.98 26.90 -28.32
C ARG A 286 14.54 26.34 -28.22
N VAL A 287 13.97 26.39 -27.03
CA VAL A 287 12.57 26.06 -26.78
C VAL A 287 11.76 27.33 -26.74
N LEU A 288 10.61 27.34 -27.42
CA LEU A 288 9.69 28.47 -27.44
C LEU A 288 8.81 28.44 -26.17
N LEU A 289 8.66 29.59 -25.50
CA LEU A 289 7.74 29.74 -24.38
C LEU A 289 6.52 30.55 -24.81
N GLN A 290 5.34 29.96 -24.59
CA GLN A 290 4.06 30.62 -24.82
C GLN A 290 3.30 30.78 -23.53
N LEU A 291 2.72 31.99 -23.31
CA LEU A 291 1.87 32.28 -22.16
C LEU A 291 0.53 32.80 -22.62
N ASP A 292 -0.51 32.04 -22.27
CA ASP A 292 -1.88 32.40 -22.57
C ASP A 292 -2.64 32.68 -21.26
N VAL A 293 -3.07 33.91 -21.06
CA VAL A 293 -3.78 34.34 -19.85
C VAL A 293 -5.19 34.76 -20.23
N ALA A 294 -6.18 34.08 -19.73
CA ALA A 294 -7.58 34.43 -19.95
C ALA A 294 -7.88 35.86 -19.42
N PRO A 295 -8.75 36.60 -20.08
CA PRO A 295 -9.22 37.88 -19.56
C PRO A 295 -10.03 37.71 -18.28
N ASP A 296 -10.05 38.73 -17.44
CA ASP A 296 -10.91 38.84 -16.24
C ASP A 296 -10.73 37.70 -15.22
N LEU A 297 -9.47 37.21 -15.05
CA LEU A 297 -9.18 36.18 -14.05
C LEU A 297 -9.37 36.74 -12.63
N PRO A 298 -9.98 35.94 -11.73
CA PRO A 298 -10.01 36.28 -10.31
C PRO A 298 -8.59 36.23 -9.70
N SER A 299 -8.40 36.94 -8.59
CA SER A 299 -7.19 36.74 -7.78
C SER A 299 -7.19 35.36 -7.10
N CYS A 300 -6.01 34.84 -6.78
CA CYS A 300 -5.83 33.64 -6.01
C CYS A 300 -5.51 33.98 -4.55
N ASP A 301 -6.15 33.31 -3.60
CA ASP A 301 -5.76 33.35 -2.19
C ASP A 301 -4.58 32.41 -1.97
N THR A 302 -3.35 32.95 -2.09
CA THR A 302 -2.15 32.11 -2.14
C THR A 302 -0.89 32.85 -1.68
N ASP A 303 0.20 32.09 -1.46
CA ASP A 303 1.55 32.63 -1.32
C ASP A 303 2.22 32.71 -2.70
N ALA A 304 2.32 33.92 -3.23
CA ALA A 304 2.86 34.15 -4.55
C ALA A 304 4.26 33.55 -4.76
N SER A 305 5.11 33.59 -3.73
CA SER A 305 6.47 33.04 -3.81
C SER A 305 6.49 31.53 -3.97
N ARG A 306 5.56 30.86 -3.31
CA ARG A 306 5.40 29.39 -3.40
C ARG A 306 4.79 28.96 -4.72
N VAL A 307 3.82 29.71 -5.24
CA VAL A 307 3.27 29.47 -6.58
C VAL A 307 4.35 29.66 -7.65
N GLU A 308 5.14 30.75 -7.56
CA GLU A 308 6.26 30.96 -8.48
C GLU A 308 7.27 29.79 -8.38
N GLN A 309 7.58 29.31 -7.20
CA GLN A 309 8.45 28.13 -6.99
C GLN A 309 7.89 26.89 -7.72
N ILE A 310 6.58 26.62 -7.58
CA ILE A 310 5.91 25.51 -8.29
C ILE A 310 6.02 25.70 -9.80
N LEU A 311 5.64 26.88 -10.31
CA LEU A 311 5.63 27.14 -11.75
C LEU A 311 7.04 27.09 -12.36
N ILE A 312 8.06 27.61 -11.68
CA ILE A 312 9.45 27.54 -12.12
C ILE A 312 9.93 26.08 -12.20
N ASN A 313 9.57 25.28 -11.21
CA ASN A 313 9.91 23.84 -11.23
C ASN A 313 9.22 23.11 -12.40
N LEU A 314 7.93 23.34 -12.62
CA LEU A 314 7.19 22.72 -13.73
C LEU A 314 7.73 23.17 -15.07
N LEU A 315 7.92 24.47 -15.28
CA LEU A 315 8.50 25.06 -16.50
C LEU A 315 9.93 24.54 -16.75
N GLY A 316 10.75 24.44 -15.70
CA GLY A 316 12.10 23.89 -15.79
C GLY A 316 12.11 22.42 -16.27
N ASN A 317 11.21 21.60 -15.72
CA ASN A 317 11.04 20.21 -16.15
C ASN A 317 10.54 20.13 -17.61
N ALA A 318 9.57 20.96 -17.98
CA ALA A 318 9.05 21.02 -19.35
C ALA A 318 10.15 21.40 -20.34
N ILE A 319 10.92 22.47 -20.07
CA ILE A 319 12.05 22.87 -20.89
C ILE A 319 13.09 21.76 -20.97
N HIS A 320 13.37 21.06 -19.86
CA HIS A 320 14.35 19.96 -19.83
C HIS A 320 13.96 18.81 -20.74
N HIS A 321 12.69 18.41 -20.75
CA HIS A 321 12.18 17.29 -21.54
C HIS A 321 11.76 17.65 -22.96
N ALA A 322 11.50 18.93 -23.25
CA ALA A 322 11.09 19.40 -24.56
C ALA A 322 12.22 19.24 -25.60
N PRO A 323 11.94 18.77 -26.82
CA PRO A 323 12.87 18.78 -27.95
C PRO A 323 13.31 20.19 -28.30
N GLU A 324 14.50 20.34 -28.93
CA GLU A 324 14.97 21.62 -29.50
C GLU A 324 13.98 22.06 -30.59
N GLY A 325 13.59 23.34 -30.56
CA GLY A 325 12.65 23.95 -31.49
C GLY A 325 11.16 23.70 -31.17
N SER A 326 10.86 23.00 -30.09
CA SER A 326 9.47 22.74 -29.63
C SER A 326 8.94 23.92 -28.79
N THR A 327 7.65 23.83 -28.44
CA THR A 327 6.94 24.85 -27.67
C THR A 327 6.56 24.30 -26.30
N VAL A 328 6.74 25.12 -25.25
CA VAL A 328 6.17 24.90 -23.91
C VAL A 328 5.12 25.98 -23.69
N THR A 329 3.88 25.54 -23.42
CA THR A 329 2.74 26.47 -23.26
C THR A 329 2.31 26.47 -21.80
N LEU A 330 2.15 27.64 -21.21
CA LEU A 330 1.52 27.87 -19.91
C LEU A 330 0.22 28.64 -20.14
N GLU A 331 -0.90 27.99 -19.89
CA GLU A 331 -2.23 28.60 -19.94
C GLU A 331 -2.73 28.88 -18.54
N VAL A 332 -3.38 30.04 -18.33
CA VAL A 332 -4.00 30.44 -17.07
C VAL A 332 -5.47 30.73 -17.31
N THR A 333 -6.33 29.93 -16.71
CA THR A 333 -7.80 30.03 -16.82
C THR A 333 -8.45 30.05 -15.45
N ALA A 334 -9.76 30.24 -15.39
CA ALA A 334 -10.54 30.09 -14.16
C ALA A 334 -11.72 29.17 -14.39
N GLN A 335 -11.94 28.29 -13.44
CA GLN A 335 -13.13 27.46 -13.32
C GLN A 335 -13.58 27.51 -11.86
N GLU A 336 -14.57 28.38 -11.58
CA GLU A 336 -14.98 28.63 -10.20
C GLU A 336 -15.23 27.35 -9.41
N PRO A 337 -14.69 27.23 -8.19
CA PRO A 337 -14.03 28.28 -7.40
C PRO A 337 -12.49 28.30 -7.53
N MET A 338 -11.91 27.80 -8.62
CA MET A 338 -10.47 27.61 -8.79
C MET A 338 -9.90 28.45 -9.93
N VAL A 339 -8.65 28.86 -9.79
CA VAL A 339 -7.78 29.32 -10.90
C VAL A 339 -6.88 28.15 -11.29
N ILE A 340 -6.76 27.92 -12.61
CA ILE A 340 -6.10 26.75 -13.17
C ILE A 340 -4.90 27.22 -14.01
N TYR A 341 -3.73 26.66 -13.72
CA TYR A 341 -2.52 26.80 -14.52
C TYR A 341 -2.26 25.47 -15.21
N THR A 342 -2.39 25.45 -16.53
CA THR A 342 -2.12 24.27 -17.35
C THR A 342 -0.78 24.46 -18.08
N LEU A 343 0.16 23.57 -17.81
CA LEU A 343 1.45 23.53 -18.48
C LEU A 343 1.52 22.32 -19.41
N GLU A 344 1.83 22.59 -20.68
CA GLU A 344 2.02 21.56 -21.70
C GLU A 344 3.39 21.68 -22.35
N ASP A 345 4.04 20.54 -22.60
CA ASP A 345 5.27 20.44 -23.39
C ASP A 345 5.11 19.42 -24.52
N GLU A 346 6.07 19.43 -25.46
CA GLU A 346 6.13 18.51 -26.59
C GLU A 346 7.19 17.39 -26.39
N GLY A 347 7.51 17.05 -25.14
CA GLY A 347 8.47 16.01 -24.80
C GLY A 347 7.96 14.58 -24.96
N SER A 348 8.61 13.63 -24.30
CA SER A 348 8.26 12.21 -24.36
C SER A 348 6.90 11.87 -23.73
N GLY A 349 6.39 12.77 -22.86
CA GLY A 349 5.17 12.55 -22.09
C GLY A 349 5.39 11.68 -20.85
N ILE A 350 4.29 11.37 -20.17
CA ILE A 350 4.24 10.57 -18.94
C ILE A 350 3.38 9.35 -19.22
N GLU A 351 3.84 8.16 -18.84
CA GLU A 351 3.04 6.93 -18.93
C GLU A 351 1.98 6.91 -17.81
N GLU A 352 0.82 6.31 -18.10
CA GLU A 352 -0.30 6.24 -17.15
C GLU A 352 0.08 5.57 -15.83
N SER A 353 0.95 4.57 -15.89
CA SER A 353 1.48 3.85 -14.73
C SER A 353 2.43 4.69 -13.85
N GLU A 354 2.95 5.80 -14.36
CA GLU A 354 3.91 6.66 -13.68
C GLU A 354 3.26 7.92 -13.06
N ILE A 355 2.02 8.27 -13.43
CA ILE A 355 1.37 9.55 -13.06
C ILE A 355 1.40 9.82 -11.54
N GLU A 356 1.01 8.87 -10.73
CA GLU A 356 1.04 9.06 -9.27
C GLU A 356 2.46 8.95 -8.70
N ARG A 357 3.29 8.10 -9.30
CA ARG A 357 4.65 7.83 -8.81
C ARG A 357 5.62 9.00 -9.01
N ILE A 358 5.40 9.87 -9.99
CA ILE A 358 6.26 11.05 -10.19
C ILE A 358 6.15 12.07 -9.06
N PHE A 359 5.10 11.99 -8.23
CA PHE A 359 4.91 12.83 -7.04
C PHE A 359 5.38 12.18 -5.75
N ASP A 360 5.83 10.91 -5.79
CA ASP A 360 6.36 10.24 -4.60
C ASP A 360 7.75 10.77 -4.26
N ILE A 361 7.96 11.12 -2.99
CA ILE A 361 9.29 11.42 -2.47
C ILE A 361 10.07 10.10 -2.51
N TYR A 362 11.34 10.13 -2.93
CA TYR A 362 12.21 8.96 -3.04
C TYR A 362 12.04 8.12 -4.31
N VAL A 363 11.18 8.50 -5.25
CA VAL A 363 11.07 7.87 -6.57
C VAL A 363 11.83 8.72 -7.59
N THR A 364 12.93 8.19 -8.07
CA THR A 364 13.68 8.78 -9.20
C THR A 364 13.63 7.81 -10.37
N LYS A 365 13.60 8.34 -11.61
CA LYS A 365 13.82 7.48 -12.79
C LYS A 365 15.20 6.81 -12.68
N ALA A 366 15.29 5.57 -13.18
CA ALA A 366 16.52 4.77 -13.15
C ALA A 366 17.73 5.54 -13.70
N GLU A 367 18.91 5.22 -13.17
CA GLU A 367 20.22 5.79 -13.55
C GLU A 367 20.37 5.91 -15.06
N GLY A 368 20.45 7.14 -15.58
CA GLY A 368 20.85 7.41 -16.96
C GLY A 368 20.11 8.52 -17.71
N GLU A 369 18.93 8.92 -17.33
CA GLU A 369 18.14 9.91 -18.08
C GLU A 369 17.65 11.08 -17.20
N GLY A 370 18.50 12.04 -16.92
CA GLY A 370 18.05 13.35 -16.45
C GLY A 370 18.73 13.88 -15.20
N HIS A 371 19.24 15.11 -15.29
CA HIS A 371 19.79 15.91 -14.20
C HIS A 371 18.67 16.49 -13.32
N GLY A 372 17.88 15.66 -12.67
CA GLY A 372 16.80 16.10 -11.79
C GLY A 372 16.87 15.39 -10.43
N THR A 373 16.70 16.15 -9.35
CA THR A 373 16.79 15.66 -7.96
C THR A 373 15.60 14.82 -7.53
N GLY A 374 14.56 14.73 -8.36
CA GLY A 374 13.30 14.07 -8.01
C GLY A 374 12.53 14.75 -6.85
N LEU A 375 13.00 15.90 -6.38
CA LEU A 375 12.38 16.65 -5.27
C LEU A 375 11.32 17.64 -5.73
N GLY A 376 11.48 18.17 -6.94
CA GLY A 376 10.68 19.29 -7.39
C GLY A 376 9.19 18.99 -7.48
N LEU A 377 8.77 17.89 -8.13
CA LEU A 377 7.35 17.53 -8.28
C LEU A 377 6.68 17.16 -6.94
N PRO A 378 7.27 16.32 -6.09
CA PRO A 378 6.74 16.05 -4.74
C PRO A 378 6.58 17.32 -3.90
N LEU A 379 7.58 18.19 -3.89
CA LEU A 379 7.52 19.45 -3.17
C LEU A 379 6.43 20.37 -3.74
N SER A 380 6.34 20.49 -5.08
CA SER A 380 5.33 21.30 -5.74
C SER A 380 3.90 20.86 -5.38
N ARG A 381 3.60 19.57 -5.40
CA ARG A 381 2.28 19.03 -5.01
C ARG A 381 1.97 19.30 -3.54
N ARG A 382 2.94 19.12 -2.65
CA ARG A 382 2.77 19.44 -1.22
C ARG A 382 2.54 20.93 -0.97
N LEU A 383 3.27 21.82 -1.67
CA LEU A 383 3.07 23.26 -1.58
C LEU A 383 1.68 23.68 -2.11
N ALA A 384 1.21 23.09 -3.22
CA ALA A 384 -0.13 23.31 -3.74
C ALA A 384 -1.19 22.94 -2.69
N ARG A 385 -1.11 21.75 -2.10
CA ARG A 385 -2.02 21.27 -1.05
C ARG A 385 -2.00 22.16 0.20
N LEU A 386 -0.84 22.65 0.60
CA LEU A 386 -0.70 23.53 1.76
C LEU A 386 -1.42 24.87 1.55
N MET A 387 -1.61 25.29 0.28
CA MET A 387 -2.35 26.49 -0.11
C MET A 387 -3.82 26.20 -0.47
N GLY A 388 -4.34 25.00 -0.17
CA GLY A 388 -5.72 24.60 -0.47
C GLY A 388 -5.98 24.22 -1.92
N GLY A 389 -4.94 24.07 -2.73
CA GLY A 389 -4.99 23.66 -4.12
C GLY A 389 -4.55 22.21 -4.34
N GLU A 390 -4.34 21.83 -5.61
CA GLU A 390 -3.81 20.51 -5.99
C GLU A 390 -2.95 20.64 -7.25
N LEU A 391 -2.01 19.69 -7.42
CA LEU A 391 -1.19 19.55 -8.63
C LEU A 391 -1.40 18.17 -9.23
N HIS A 392 -1.86 18.15 -10.48
CA HIS A 392 -2.12 16.94 -11.25
C HIS A 392 -1.17 16.80 -12.42
N ALA A 393 -0.92 15.57 -12.84
CA ALA A 393 -0.27 15.25 -14.11
C ALA A 393 -1.21 14.37 -14.94
N PHE A 394 -1.11 14.48 -16.26
CA PHE A 394 -1.94 13.73 -17.18
C PHE A 394 -1.09 12.96 -18.18
N ALA A 395 -1.47 11.70 -18.42
CA ALA A 395 -0.85 10.90 -19.47
C ALA A 395 -1.23 11.45 -20.85
N ARG A 396 -0.20 11.80 -21.64
CA ARG A 396 -0.38 12.17 -23.06
C ARG A 396 0.69 11.47 -23.91
N PRO A 397 0.58 10.15 -24.10
CA PRO A 397 1.60 9.36 -24.80
C PRO A 397 1.91 9.98 -26.17
N GLY A 398 3.18 10.33 -26.41
CA GLY A 398 3.65 10.90 -27.68
C GLY A 398 3.19 12.33 -27.97
N ARG A 399 2.62 13.02 -26.98
CA ARG A 399 2.19 14.44 -27.08
C ARG A 399 2.81 15.36 -26.05
N GLY A 400 3.81 14.88 -25.31
CA GLY A 400 4.47 15.62 -24.23
C GLY A 400 3.78 15.50 -22.87
N GLY A 401 4.36 16.13 -21.85
CA GLY A 401 3.81 16.22 -20.51
C GLY A 401 2.66 17.22 -20.42
N CYS A 402 1.75 16.98 -19.46
CA CYS A 402 0.71 17.93 -19.11
C CYS A 402 0.58 17.96 -17.60
N PHE A 403 0.75 19.14 -17.00
CA PHE A 403 0.60 19.38 -15.58
C PHE A 403 -0.46 20.45 -15.35
N VAL A 404 -1.31 20.25 -14.36
CA VAL A 404 -2.39 21.18 -13.99
C VAL A 404 -2.27 21.51 -12.52
N LEU A 405 -2.02 22.79 -12.22
CA LEU A 405 -2.03 23.35 -10.88
C LEU A 405 -3.34 24.10 -10.66
N GLU A 406 -4.10 23.67 -9.67
CA GLU A 406 -5.35 24.31 -9.24
C GLU A 406 -5.12 25.06 -7.93
N LEU A 407 -5.56 26.30 -7.86
CA LEU A 407 -5.46 27.14 -6.67
C LEU A 407 -6.82 27.80 -6.36
N PRO A 408 -7.18 27.99 -5.07
CA PRO A 408 -8.42 28.67 -4.72
C PRO A 408 -8.46 30.10 -5.26
N ALA A 409 -9.56 30.43 -5.94
CA ALA A 409 -9.85 31.80 -6.30
C ALA A 409 -10.27 32.60 -5.07
N THR A 410 -9.89 33.88 -4.99
CA THR A 410 -10.43 34.78 -3.98
C THR A 410 -11.93 34.93 -4.20
N PRO A 411 -12.80 34.68 -3.21
CA PRO A 411 -14.22 34.87 -3.37
C PRO A 411 -14.54 36.29 -3.86
N GLY A 412 -15.35 36.40 -4.91
CA GLY A 412 -15.82 37.69 -5.40
C GLY A 412 -16.58 38.41 -4.29
N THR A 413 -16.19 39.66 -4.01
CA THR A 413 -16.89 40.56 -3.07
C THR A 413 -18.18 41.07 -3.66
#